data_6fbb163f678a3562604110e4c916afaa
#
_entry.id   6fbb163f678a3562604110e4c916afaa
#
_cell.length_a   1.000
_cell.length_b   1.000
_cell.length_c   1.000
_cell.angle_alpha   90.00
_cell.angle_beta   90.00
_cell.angle_gamma   90.00
#
_symmetry.space_group_name_H-M   'P 1'
#
loop_
_entity.id
_entity.type
_entity.pdbx_description
1 polymer ?
#
loop_
_entity_poly.entity_id
_entity_poly.type
_entity_poly.pdbx_seq_one_letter_code
_entity_poly.pdbx_strand_id
1 'polypeptide(L)'
;MPESQKAIYYATGKDKEAIEHLPQMEAVKDKGFEVMFLLDPVDEFCLEALQEYAGKKFQSLSRGDLDLGDVESETSKKETEDIAKDNETLLKDFKEVLGEKVNEVKLTNRLKDSAVCLVAGEYGPSFAMEQAFAMANAPMFKAQRILELNPKHKLFAKLQEAHDQGKDSQDFKDFCALLFDQALLLDGMIQIGRAHV
;
A
#
# COMPACT_ATOMS: atom_id res chain seq x y z
N MET A 1 -11.95 -9.37 19.13
CA MET A 1 -10.99 -9.90 18.12
C MET A 1 -11.18 -11.38 17.96
N PRO A 2 -11.26 -11.92 16.74
CA PRO A 2 -11.27 -13.36 16.48
C PRO A 2 -10.01 -14.03 17.07
N GLU A 3 -10.12 -15.31 17.47
CA GLU A 3 -8.97 -16.05 18.03
C GLU A 3 -7.84 -16.23 17.01
N SER A 4 -8.18 -16.33 15.73
CA SER A 4 -7.23 -16.42 14.62
C SER A 4 -6.43 -15.14 14.36
N GLN A 5 -6.91 -14.00 14.85
CA GLN A 5 -6.26 -12.71 14.66
C GLN A 5 -5.09 -12.55 15.64
N LYS A 6 -3.86 -12.62 15.14
CA LYS A 6 -2.62 -12.60 15.94
C LYS A 6 -2.12 -11.20 16.27
N ALA A 7 -2.45 -10.20 15.46
CA ALA A 7 -2.02 -8.82 15.65
C ALA A 7 -3.22 -7.87 15.80
N ILE A 8 -3.00 -6.70 16.37
CA ILE A 8 -3.95 -5.60 16.40
C ILE A 8 -3.70 -4.76 15.15
N TYR A 9 -4.51 -5.00 14.11
CA TYR A 9 -4.40 -4.24 12.87
C TYR A 9 -4.96 -2.84 13.06
N TYR A 10 -4.31 -1.86 12.42
CA TYR A 10 -4.80 -0.50 12.39
C TYR A 10 -4.62 0.14 11.02
N ALA A 11 -5.46 1.11 10.72
CA ALA A 11 -5.36 1.95 9.54
C ALA A 11 -5.64 3.40 9.91
N THR A 12 -4.95 4.32 9.26
CA THR A 12 -5.05 5.76 9.51
C THR A 12 -5.73 6.43 8.32
N GLY A 13 -6.62 7.36 8.58
CA GLY A 13 -7.28 8.15 7.53
C GLY A 13 -8.05 9.33 8.09
N LYS A 14 -8.50 10.22 7.22
CA LYS A 14 -9.22 11.45 7.59
C LYS A 14 -10.56 11.21 8.30
N ASP A 15 -11.22 10.12 7.97
CA ASP A 15 -12.51 9.70 8.55
C ASP A 15 -12.69 8.18 8.36
N LYS A 16 -13.72 7.66 9.04
CA LYS A 16 -14.04 6.22 9.01
C LYS A 16 -14.33 5.71 7.59
N GLU A 17 -15.08 6.47 6.81
CA GLU A 17 -15.48 6.09 5.45
C GLU A 17 -14.25 5.97 4.54
N ALA A 18 -13.33 6.93 4.63
CA ALA A 18 -12.07 6.89 3.88
C ALA A 18 -11.25 5.63 4.23
N ILE A 19 -11.13 5.28 5.52
CA ILE A 19 -10.40 4.07 5.95
C ILE A 19 -11.09 2.81 5.43
N GLU A 20 -12.41 2.73 5.51
CA GLU A 20 -13.17 1.57 5.04
C GLU A 20 -12.99 1.29 3.54
N HIS A 21 -12.68 2.32 2.75
CA HIS A 21 -12.48 2.19 1.31
C HIS A 21 -11.01 2.03 0.89
N LEU A 22 -10.08 2.00 1.84
CA LEU A 22 -8.67 1.75 1.51
C LEU A 22 -8.47 0.34 0.93
N PRO A 23 -7.75 0.19 -0.19
CA PRO A 23 -7.42 -1.11 -0.74
C PRO A 23 -6.72 -2.03 0.26
N GLN A 24 -5.91 -1.49 1.15
CA GLN A 24 -5.19 -2.21 2.18
C GLN A 24 -6.11 -2.92 3.19
N MET A 25 -7.40 -2.52 3.25
CA MET A 25 -8.40 -3.16 4.07
C MET A 25 -8.93 -4.50 3.51
N GLU A 26 -8.74 -4.77 2.22
CA GLU A 26 -9.38 -5.88 1.52
C GLU A 26 -9.05 -7.24 2.16
N ALA A 27 -7.76 -7.54 2.39
CA ALA A 27 -7.34 -8.83 2.92
C ALA A 27 -7.81 -9.07 4.38
N VAL A 28 -7.82 -8.03 5.21
CA VAL A 28 -8.27 -8.15 6.61
C VAL A 28 -9.78 -8.24 6.72
N LYS A 29 -10.52 -7.55 5.84
CA LYS A 29 -11.99 -7.66 5.74
C LYS A 29 -12.43 -9.06 5.31
N ASP A 30 -11.76 -9.62 4.32
CA ASP A 30 -12.04 -10.97 3.82
C ASP A 30 -11.89 -12.03 4.91
N LYS A 31 -10.95 -11.87 5.81
CA LYS A 31 -10.75 -12.75 6.96
C LYS A 31 -11.64 -12.43 8.16
N GLY A 32 -12.46 -11.40 8.08
CA GLY A 32 -13.31 -10.94 9.19
C GLY A 32 -12.53 -10.43 10.39
N PHE A 33 -11.30 -9.93 10.17
CA PHE A 33 -10.47 -9.38 11.24
C PHE A 33 -10.93 -7.99 11.65
N GLU A 34 -10.79 -7.68 12.93
CA GLU A 34 -11.06 -6.34 13.46
C GLU A 34 -9.88 -5.41 13.17
N VAL A 35 -10.20 -4.17 12.79
CA VAL A 35 -9.22 -3.12 12.50
C VAL A 35 -9.54 -1.90 13.35
N MET A 36 -8.52 -1.35 14.01
CA MET A 36 -8.62 -0.10 14.75
C MET A 36 -8.43 1.08 13.77
N PHE A 37 -9.35 2.02 13.78
CA PHE A 37 -9.29 3.21 12.94
C PHE A 37 -8.68 4.38 13.71
N LEU A 38 -7.59 4.92 13.20
CA LEU A 38 -6.90 6.08 13.73
C LEU A 38 -7.30 7.30 12.87
N LEU A 39 -8.00 8.23 13.47
CA LEU A 39 -8.51 9.43 12.78
C LEU A 39 -7.62 10.65 12.98
N ASP A 40 -6.70 10.58 13.92
CA ASP A 40 -5.71 11.63 14.14
C ASP A 40 -4.32 11.09 13.76
N PRO A 41 -3.56 11.78 12.88
CA PRO A 41 -2.20 11.37 12.52
C PRO A 41 -1.26 11.20 13.71
N VAL A 42 -1.55 11.85 14.85
CA VAL A 42 -0.74 11.73 16.06
C VAL A 42 -0.93 10.39 16.78
N ASP A 43 -2.05 9.71 16.57
CA ASP A 43 -2.35 8.43 17.24
C ASP A 43 -1.31 7.36 16.88
N GLU A 44 -0.78 7.38 15.67
CA GLU A 44 0.21 6.41 15.22
C GLU A 44 1.54 6.49 16.02
N PHE A 45 1.94 7.69 16.45
CA PHE A 45 3.10 7.85 17.33
C PHE A 45 2.89 7.19 18.69
N CYS A 46 1.65 7.21 19.20
CA CYS A 46 1.31 6.53 20.45
C CYS A 46 1.44 5.01 20.31
N LEU A 47 1.00 4.44 19.16
CA LEU A 47 1.11 3.00 18.90
C LEU A 47 2.56 2.57 18.68
N GLU A 48 3.39 3.39 18.04
CA GLU A 48 4.83 3.10 17.91
C GLU A 48 5.54 3.08 19.27
N ALA A 49 5.17 3.96 20.18
CA ALA A 49 5.71 3.96 21.53
C ALA A 49 5.21 2.76 22.37
N LEU A 50 3.93 2.39 22.18
CA LEU A 50 3.30 1.29 22.93
C LEU A 50 3.72 -0.09 22.41
N GLN A 51 3.97 -0.24 21.10
CA GLN A 51 4.40 -1.44 20.36
C GLN A 51 3.45 -2.62 20.43
N GLU A 52 2.93 -2.97 21.62
CA GLU A 52 2.03 -4.11 21.81
C GLU A 52 1.01 -3.84 22.92
N TYR A 53 -0.09 -4.57 22.88
CA TYR A 53 -1.10 -4.58 23.93
C TYR A 53 -1.62 -6.01 24.15
N ALA A 54 -1.67 -6.43 25.43
CA ALA A 54 -2.10 -7.79 25.83
C ALA A 54 -1.39 -8.93 25.06
N GLY A 55 -0.08 -8.77 24.79
CA GLY A 55 0.73 -9.77 24.07
C GLY A 55 0.51 -9.80 22.56
N LYS A 56 -0.20 -8.83 21.99
CA LYS A 56 -0.41 -8.69 20.54
C LYS A 56 0.23 -7.40 20.05
N LYS A 57 1.04 -7.52 18.99
CA LYS A 57 1.69 -6.37 18.36
C LYS A 57 0.68 -5.54 17.57
N PHE A 58 0.92 -4.24 17.52
CA PHE A 58 0.23 -3.37 16.56
C PHE A 58 0.84 -3.52 15.17
N GLN A 59 -0.01 -3.61 14.14
CA GLN A 59 0.43 -3.72 12.76
C GLN A 59 -0.39 -2.79 11.87
N SER A 60 0.32 -1.88 11.19
CA SER A 60 -0.27 -0.98 10.19
C SER A 60 -0.66 -1.74 8.94
N LEU A 61 -1.82 -1.42 8.38
CA LEU A 61 -2.24 -1.93 7.07
C LEU A 61 -1.61 -1.16 5.90
N SER A 62 -1.07 0.03 6.15
CA SER A 62 -0.49 0.92 5.12
C SER A 62 1.03 1.05 5.23
N ARG A 63 1.71 0.14 5.97
CA ARG A 63 3.16 0.19 6.19
C ARG A 63 3.76 -1.20 6.24
N GLY A 64 4.90 -1.38 5.56
CA GLY A 64 5.62 -2.64 5.52
C GLY A 64 4.83 -3.80 4.92
N ASP A 65 5.32 -5.01 5.15
CA ASP A 65 4.65 -6.22 4.70
C ASP A 65 3.49 -6.58 5.64
N LEU A 66 2.38 -7.04 5.06
CA LEU A 66 1.22 -7.49 5.83
C LEU A 66 1.37 -8.99 6.15
N ASP A 67 1.42 -9.30 7.46
CA ASP A 67 1.37 -10.68 7.96
C ASP A 67 0.01 -10.95 8.61
N LEU A 68 -0.77 -11.82 8.00
CA LEU A 68 -2.08 -12.25 8.50
C LEU A 68 -1.99 -13.51 9.37
N GLY A 69 -0.79 -14.09 9.48
CA GLY A 69 -0.46 -15.13 10.47
C GLY A 69 -1.11 -16.49 10.26
N ASP A 70 -1.52 -16.85 9.05
CA ASP A 70 -2.10 -18.14 8.70
C ASP A 70 -1.41 -18.81 7.50
N VAL A 71 -1.62 -20.14 7.36
CA VAL A 71 -1.01 -20.95 6.30
C VAL A 71 -1.45 -20.53 4.91
N GLU A 72 -2.69 -20.07 4.75
CA GLU A 72 -3.23 -19.60 3.47
C GLU A 72 -2.54 -18.31 3.01
N SER A 73 -2.25 -17.42 3.96
CA SER A 73 -1.45 -16.22 3.73
C SER A 73 -0.01 -16.56 3.31
N GLU A 74 0.61 -17.55 3.94
CA GLU A 74 1.97 -18.00 3.56
C GLU A 74 2.03 -18.61 2.16
N THR A 75 1.02 -19.40 1.78
CA THR A 75 0.92 -20.00 0.44
C THR A 75 0.74 -18.91 -0.62
N SER A 76 -0.18 -17.97 -0.39
CA SER A 76 -0.41 -16.83 -1.28
C SER A 76 0.82 -15.92 -1.39
N LYS A 77 1.58 -15.77 -0.31
CA LYS A 77 2.82 -15.01 -0.32
C LYS A 77 3.89 -15.65 -1.21
N LYS A 78 4.07 -16.98 -1.11
CA LYS A 78 5.00 -17.73 -1.98
C LYS A 78 4.60 -17.65 -3.46
N GLU A 79 3.31 -17.83 -3.76
CA GLU A 79 2.81 -17.67 -5.13
C GLU A 79 3.13 -16.28 -5.69
N THR A 80 2.90 -15.24 -4.88
CA THR A 80 3.19 -13.86 -5.27
C THR A 80 4.68 -13.62 -5.47
N GLU A 81 5.54 -14.20 -4.63
CA GLU A 81 7.00 -14.13 -4.78
C GLU A 81 7.49 -14.83 -6.05
N ASP A 82 6.91 -15.98 -6.42
CA ASP A 82 7.28 -16.68 -7.65
C ASP A 82 6.83 -15.89 -8.89
N ILE A 83 5.61 -15.34 -8.90
CA ILE A 83 5.16 -14.44 -9.98
C ILE A 83 6.06 -13.18 -10.04
N ALA A 84 6.51 -12.65 -8.91
CA ALA A 84 7.40 -11.49 -8.89
C ALA A 84 8.75 -11.78 -9.51
N LYS A 85 9.33 -12.98 -9.30
CA LYS A 85 10.58 -13.41 -9.95
C LYS A 85 10.42 -13.47 -11.47
N ASP A 86 9.30 -14.03 -11.95
CA ASP A 86 9.02 -14.13 -13.38
C ASP A 86 8.80 -12.75 -14.04
N ASN A 87 8.45 -11.73 -13.24
CA ASN A 87 8.15 -10.37 -13.69
C ASN A 87 9.16 -9.33 -13.20
N GLU A 88 10.35 -9.74 -12.76
CA GLU A 88 11.36 -8.83 -12.18
C GLU A 88 11.70 -7.66 -13.12
N THR A 89 11.86 -7.93 -14.41
CA THR A 89 12.17 -6.92 -15.43
C THR A 89 11.04 -5.90 -15.56
N LEU A 90 9.78 -6.35 -15.62
CA LEU A 90 8.61 -5.48 -15.68
C LEU A 90 8.55 -4.55 -14.46
N LEU A 91 8.70 -5.10 -13.24
CA LEU A 91 8.65 -4.31 -12.01
C LEU A 91 9.76 -3.26 -11.95
N LYS A 92 10.95 -3.62 -12.43
CA LYS A 92 12.11 -2.73 -12.50
C LYS A 92 11.90 -1.61 -13.53
N ASP A 93 11.40 -1.94 -14.72
CA ASP A 93 11.10 -0.96 -15.77
C ASP A 93 9.94 -0.04 -15.33
N PHE A 94 8.94 -0.57 -14.64
CA PHE A 94 7.87 0.23 -14.04
C PHE A 94 8.44 1.25 -13.04
N LYS A 95 9.30 0.80 -12.13
CA LYS A 95 9.99 1.68 -11.17
C LYS A 95 10.82 2.75 -11.90
N GLU A 96 11.49 2.39 -12.99
CA GLU A 96 12.27 3.33 -13.81
C GLU A 96 11.37 4.42 -14.41
N VAL A 97 10.20 4.07 -14.94
CA VAL A 97 9.20 5.01 -15.48
C VAL A 97 8.71 5.99 -14.42
N LEU A 98 8.45 5.52 -13.20
CA LEU A 98 7.98 6.39 -12.11
C LEU A 98 9.11 7.23 -11.47
N GLY A 99 10.37 6.83 -11.63
CA GLY A 99 11.53 7.55 -11.11
C GLY A 99 11.50 7.73 -9.59
N GLU A 100 11.62 8.98 -9.14
CA GLU A 100 11.66 9.34 -7.72
C GLU A 100 10.28 9.37 -7.04
N LYS A 101 9.19 9.18 -7.79
CA LYS A 101 7.83 9.18 -7.23
C LYS A 101 7.60 8.00 -6.28
N VAL A 102 8.29 6.87 -6.51
CA VAL A 102 8.25 5.68 -5.67
C VAL A 102 9.65 5.17 -5.38
N ASN A 103 9.82 4.54 -4.24
CA ASN A 103 11.08 3.88 -3.86
C ASN A 103 11.18 2.47 -4.46
N GLU A 104 10.03 1.80 -4.56
CA GLU A 104 9.93 0.42 -5.02
C GLU A 104 8.58 0.18 -5.70
N VAL A 105 8.55 -0.79 -6.63
CA VAL A 105 7.34 -1.39 -7.20
C VAL A 105 7.42 -2.89 -6.96
N LYS A 106 6.41 -3.47 -6.31
CA LYS A 106 6.38 -4.90 -6.00
C LYS A 106 5.00 -5.50 -6.16
N LEU A 107 4.92 -6.83 -6.18
CA LEU A 107 3.63 -7.54 -6.13
C LEU A 107 3.21 -7.76 -4.69
N THR A 108 1.89 -7.85 -4.47
CA THR A 108 1.32 -8.06 -3.14
C THR A 108 0.17 -9.06 -3.17
N ASN A 109 -0.06 -9.71 -2.03
CA ASN A 109 -1.23 -10.54 -1.76
C ASN A 109 -2.25 -9.87 -0.85
N ARG A 110 -2.02 -8.60 -0.45
CA ARG A 110 -2.97 -7.85 0.40
C ARG A 110 -4.20 -7.38 -0.37
N LEU A 111 -4.11 -7.30 -1.69
CA LEU A 111 -5.18 -6.85 -2.58
C LEU A 111 -5.97 -8.03 -3.12
N LYS A 112 -7.31 -7.87 -3.21
CA LYS A 112 -8.22 -8.83 -3.83
C LYS A 112 -8.90 -8.25 -5.06
N ASP A 113 -9.58 -7.14 -4.89
CA ASP A 113 -10.37 -6.48 -5.92
C ASP A 113 -9.64 -5.29 -6.55
N SER A 114 -8.82 -4.59 -5.77
CA SER A 114 -8.04 -3.45 -6.24
C SER A 114 -6.82 -3.90 -7.04
N ALA A 115 -6.46 -3.10 -8.06
CA ALA A 115 -5.29 -3.35 -8.90
C ALA A 115 -3.98 -2.94 -8.23
N VAL A 116 -4.03 -1.87 -7.44
CA VAL A 116 -2.86 -1.21 -6.84
C VAL A 116 -3.18 -0.61 -5.49
N CYS A 117 -2.16 -0.46 -4.65
CA CYS A 117 -2.17 0.42 -3.49
C CYS A 117 -0.78 1.01 -3.24
N LEU A 118 -0.71 2.06 -2.42
CA LEU A 118 0.55 2.56 -1.88
C LEU A 118 0.72 2.11 -0.44
N VAL A 119 1.95 1.77 -0.07
CA VAL A 119 2.32 1.53 1.32
C VAL A 119 3.60 2.28 1.65
N ALA A 120 3.73 2.69 2.90
CA ALA A 120 4.98 3.23 3.41
C ALA A 120 6.00 2.10 3.65
N GLY A 121 7.28 2.40 3.52
CA GLY A 121 8.34 1.47 3.86
C GLY A 121 8.26 1.01 5.33
N GLU A 122 8.81 -0.16 5.62
CA GLU A 122 8.83 -0.72 6.98
C GLU A 122 9.56 0.20 7.97
N TYR A 123 10.63 0.84 7.50
CA TYR A 123 11.43 1.76 8.30
C TYR A 123 11.19 3.21 7.86
N GLY A 124 11.10 4.12 8.82
CA GLY A 124 10.83 5.54 8.56
C GLY A 124 9.38 5.93 8.86
N PRO A 125 8.98 7.16 8.55
CA PRO A 125 7.63 7.64 8.84
C PRO A 125 6.58 6.96 7.94
N SER A 126 5.37 6.81 8.47
CA SER A 126 4.19 6.51 7.67
C SER A 126 3.71 7.75 6.90
N PHE A 127 2.72 7.57 6.02
CA PHE A 127 2.09 8.71 5.32
C PHE A 127 1.38 9.67 6.29
N ALA A 128 0.76 9.13 7.35
CA ALA A 128 0.12 9.94 8.38
C ALA A 128 1.15 10.75 9.18
N MET A 129 2.27 10.14 9.54
CA MET A 129 3.37 10.85 10.20
C MET A 129 4.01 11.90 9.30
N GLU A 130 4.24 11.61 8.01
CA GLU A 130 4.71 12.61 7.03
C GLU A 130 3.76 13.81 7.00
N GLN A 131 2.45 13.56 6.98
CA GLN A 131 1.44 14.62 7.01
C GLN A 131 1.48 15.42 8.32
N ALA A 132 1.60 14.76 9.48
CA ALA A 132 1.72 15.42 10.78
C ALA A 132 2.98 16.31 10.84
N PHE A 133 4.12 15.84 10.37
CA PHE A 133 5.34 16.64 10.27
C PHE A 133 5.20 17.83 9.33
N ALA A 134 4.53 17.66 8.20
CA ALA A 134 4.24 18.77 7.27
C ALA A 134 3.36 19.85 7.92
N MET A 135 2.33 19.46 8.68
CA MET A 135 1.46 20.38 9.43
C MET A 135 2.24 21.13 10.52
N ALA A 136 3.21 20.48 11.13
CA ALA A 136 4.08 21.08 12.15
C ALA A 136 5.22 21.95 11.57
N ASN A 137 5.23 22.24 10.26
CA ASN A 137 6.31 22.91 9.55
C ASN A 137 7.69 22.25 9.71
N ALA A 138 7.71 20.93 9.89
CA ALA A 138 8.92 20.11 10.00
C ALA A 138 9.01 19.09 8.84
N PRO A 139 9.13 19.51 7.57
CA PRO A 139 9.03 18.63 6.38
C PRO A 139 10.26 17.74 6.16
N MET A 140 11.08 17.51 7.18
CA MET A 140 12.36 16.81 7.06
C MET A 140 12.23 15.30 6.81
N PHE A 141 11.07 14.72 7.10
CA PHE A 141 10.86 13.27 7.03
C PHE A 141 9.82 12.94 5.96
N LYS A 142 10.25 12.26 4.90
CA LYS A 142 9.36 11.73 3.85
C LYS A 142 9.19 10.24 4.03
N ALA A 143 7.96 9.77 3.90
CA ALA A 143 7.67 8.35 3.83
C ALA A 143 8.24 7.76 2.54
N GLN A 144 8.83 6.57 2.64
CA GLN A 144 9.17 5.79 1.45
C GLN A 144 7.86 5.29 0.82
N ARG A 145 7.69 5.54 -0.47
CA ARG A 145 6.50 5.11 -1.22
C ARG A 145 6.79 3.81 -1.96
N ILE A 146 6.06 2.77 -1.61
CA ILE A 146 6.12 1.47 -2.26
C ILE A 146 4.79 1.26 -2.98
N LEU A 147 4.83 1.12 -4.31
CA LEU A 147 3.66 0.79 -5.11
C LEU A 147 3.50 -0.72 -5.14
N GLU A 148 2.38 -1.21 -4.63
CA GLU A 148 2.05 -2.62 -4.64
C GLU A 148 1.01 -2.92 -5.72
N LEU A 149 1.27 -3.96 -6.51
CA LEU A 149 0.41 -4.41 -7.61
C LEU A 149 -0.22 -5.76 -7.27
N ASN A 150 -1.48 -5.92 -7.62
CA ASN A 150 -2.20 -7.18 -7.50
C ASN A 150 -1.96 -8.05 -8.76
N PRO A 151 -1.17 -9.14 -8.67
CA PRO A 151 -0.89 -9.99 -9.82
C PRO A 151 -2.12 -10.76 -10.33
N LYS A 152 -3.17 -10.89 -9.51
CA LYS A 152 -4.42 -11.58 -9.86
C LYS A 152 -5.44 -10.63 -10.53
N HIS A 153 -5.21 -9.32 -10.51
CA HIS A 153 -6.10 -8.36 -11.14
C HIS A 153 -5.90 -8.31 -12.66
N LYS A 154 -7.00 -8.20 -13.41
CA LYS A 154 -6.98 -8.13 -14.89
C LYS A 154 -6.08 -7.05 -15.49
N LEU A 155 -5.86 -5.94 -14.78
CA LEU A 155 -4.97 -4.88 -15.22
C LEU A 155 -3.49 -5.29 -15.18
N PHE A 156 -3.10 -6.27 -14.36
CA PHE A 156 -1.74 -6.77 -14.36
C PHE A 156 -1.37 -7.47 -15.68
N ALA A 157 -2.28 -8.31 -16.21
CA ALA A 157 -2.08 -8.92 -17.52
C ALA A 157 -1.99 -7.87 -18.65
N LYS A 158 -2.77 -6.80 -18.56
CA LYS A 158 -2.70 -5.68 -19.52
C LYS A 158 -1.39 -4.90 -19.42
N LEU A 159 -0.87 -4.74 -18.21
CA LEU A 159 0.43 -4.14 -17.97
C LEU A 159 1.56 -4.99 -18.60
N GLN A 160 1.48 -6.33 -18.47
CA GLN A 160 2.42 -7.25 -19.12
C GLN A 160 2.35 -7.12 -20.64
N GLU A 161 1.14 -7.14 -21.23
CA GLU A 161 0.96 -6.95 -22.68
C GLU A 161 1.56 -5.62 -23.17
N ALA A 162 1.39 -4.53 -22.42
CA ALA A 162 1.97 -3.23 -22.77
C ALA A 162 3.49 -3.22 -22.66
N HIS A 163 4.05 -3.88 -21.63
CA HIS A 163 5.49 -4.03 -21.44
C HIS A 163 6.14 -4.86 -22.55
N ASP A 164 5.47 -5.95 -23.01
CA ASP A 164 5.94 -6.81 -24.10
C ASP A 164 6.04 -6.07 -25.45
N GLN A 165 5.24 -5.00 -25.65
CA GLN A 165 5.33 -4.12 -26.82
C GLN A 165 6.55 -3.21 -26.77
N GLY A 166 7.20 -3.09 -25.62
CA GLY A 166 8.42 -2.33 -25.37
C GLY A 166 8.32 -1.41 -24.16
N LYS A 167 9.32 -1.47 -23.30
CA LYS A 167 9.38 -0.64 -22.08
C LYS A 167 9.37 0.87 -22.33
N ASP A 168 9.79 1.29 -23.52
CA ASP A 168 9.82 2.70 -23.95
C ASP A 168 8.54 3.14 -24.66
N SER A 169 7.59 2.22 -24.88
CA SER A 169 6.30 2.53 -25.52
C SER A 169 5.52 3.56 -24.70
N GLN A 170 4.80 4.44 -25.38
CA GLN A 170 3.95 5.43 -24.70
C GLN A 170 2.85 4.75 -23.90
N ASP A 171 2.26 3.68 -24.44
CA ASP A 171 1.22 2.90 -23.79
C ASP A 171 1.68 2.33 -22.44
N PHE A 172 2.89 1.77 -22.37
CA PHE A 172 3.43 1.26 -21.09
C PHE A 172 3.65 2.40 -20.09
N LYS A 173 4.23 3.53 -20.52
CA LYS A 173 4.45 4.70 -19.67
C LYS A 173 3.14 5.27 -19.13
N ASP A 174 2.14 5.41 -19.98
CA ASP A 174 0.82 5.92 -19.61
C ASP A 174 0.12 4.96 -18.64
N PHE A 175 0.27 3.66 -18.86
CA PHE A 175 -0.30 2.64 -17.97
C PHE A 175 0.35 2.68 -16.57
N CYS A 176 1.68 2.82 -16.50
CA CYS A 176 2.39 2.99 -15.24
C CYS A 176 1.93 4.25 -14.49
N ALA A 177 1.81 5.37 -15.21
CA ALA A 177 1.33 6.62 -14.62
C ALA A 177 -0.11 6.49 -14.10
N LEU A 178 -1.00 5.90 -14.89
CA LEU A 178 -2.40 5.69 -14.53
C LEU A 178 -2.55 4.85 -13.25
N LEU A 179 -1.82 3.73 -13.14
CA LEU A 179 -1.87 2.89 -11.95
C LEU A 179 -1.33 3.61 -10.72
N PHE A 180 -0.27 4.39 -10.86
CA PHE A 180 0.27 5.19 -9.77
C PHE A 180 -0.71 6.29 -9.32
N ASP A 181 -1.31 7.02 -10.27
CA ASP A 181 -2.30 8.05 -9.96
C ASP A 181 -3.56 7.46 -9.33
N GLN A 182 -3.98 6.26 -9.75
CA GLN A 182 -5.06 5.51 -9.10
C GLN A 182 -4.73 5.20 -7.64
N ALA A 183 -3.51 4.74 -7.35
CA ALA A 183 -3.09 4.46 -5.98
C ALA A 183 -3.11 5.73 -5.11
N LEU A 184 -2.60 6.85 -5.63
CA LEU A 184 -2.65 8.14 -4.93
C LEU A 184 -4.07 8.62 -4.62
N LEU A 185 -5.00 8.39 -5.56
CA LEU A 185 -6.43 8.75 -5.38
C LEU A 185 -7.07 7.91 -4.27
N LEU A 186 -6.83 6.61 -4.28
CA LEU A 186 -7.39 5.67 -3.30
C LEU A 186 -6.88 5.96 -1.88
N ASP A 187 -5.62 6.37 -1.74
CA ASP A 187 -5.04 6.78 -0.47
C ASP A 187 -5.39 8.23 -0.06
N GLY A 188 -6.19 8.94 -0.89
CA GLY A 188 -6.61 10.31 -0.61
C GLY A 188 -5.47 11.35 -0.69
N MET A 189 -4.35 11.01 -1.31
CA MET A 189 -3.18 11.91 -1.45
C MET A 189 -3.36 12.92 -2.58
N ILE A 190 -4.27 12.69 -3.52
CA ILE A 190 -4.69 13.64 -4.56
C ILE A 190 -6.15 13.98 -4.34
N GLN A 191 -6.47 15.27 -4.25
CA GLN A 191 -7.85 15.75 -4.30
C GLN A 191 -8.21 16.08 -5.76
N ILE A 192 -9.17 15.35 -6.34
CA ILE A 192 -9.76 15.73 -7.63
C ILE A 192 -10.51 17.04 -7.43
N GLY A 193 -10.09 18.14 -8.07
CA GLY A 193 -10.87 19.38 -8.11
C GLY A 193 -10.22 20.66 -7.58
N ARG A 194 -8.94 20.67 -7.22
CA ARG A 194 -8.19 21.93 -7.14
C ARG A 194 -7.56 22.24 -8.49
N ALA A 195 -8.39 22.73 -9.44
CA ALA A 195 -7.86 23.57 -10.50
C ALA A 195 -7.25 24.81 -9.82
N HIS A 196 -5.94 24.98 -9.94
CA HIS A 196 -5.33 26.26 -9.63
C HIS A 196 -5.88 27.29 -10.62
N VAL A 197 -6.73 28.17 -10.13
CA VAL A 197 -7.05 29.45 -10.78
C VAL A 197 -5.91 30.41 -10.48
#